data_457d17c09d5c24ef480ccbc685ec4012
#
_entry.id   457d17c09d5c24ef480ccbc685ec4012
#
_cell.length_a   1.000
_cell.length_b   1.000
_cell.length_c   1.000
_cell.angle_alpha   90.00
_cell.angle_beta   90.00
_cell.angle_gamma   90.00
#
_symmetry.space_group_name_H-M   'P 1'
#
loop_
_entity.id
_entity.type
_entity.pdbx_description
1 polymer ?
#
loop_
_entity_poly.entity_id
_entity_poly.type
_entity_poly.pdbx_seq_one_letter_code
_entity_poly.pdbx_strand_id
1 'polypeptide(L)'
;MGVGHSLTQHPLLSVEAIARLAERLPEDRVEHNVADLPKVVDPNAVRQRDEPPGEIARNIERNGCWMVLKNIESDADYKRLLDECLDEVAPYVRERDGGMTEREGFIFLSAPGSVTPSHTDPEHNFLLQVRGTKQMNVGRFPDTETEQLALEQALGGGHRNVNWEPADPVTFALQPGDGVYVHPHAPHWVQNGPEVSVSLSITFATPASQKTRRVHAINARLRRLGLSPTPPGRRPRLDRGKVAGFNAMGRVRALKR
;
A
#
# COMPACT_ATOMS: atom_id res chain seq x y z
N MET A 1 13.21 2.62 6.86
CA MET A 1 14.61 2.81 6.40
C MET A 1 14.58 3.71 5.19
N GLY A 2 15.37 4.81 5.19
CA GLY A 2 15.50 5.69 4.02
C GLY A 2 16.26 5.01 2.87
N VAL A 3 15.89 5.33 1.65
CA VAL A 3 16.53 4.89 0.39
C VAL A 3 16.64 6.08 -0.56
N GLY A 4 17.52 6.02 -1.57
CA GLY A 4 17.62 7.02 -2.65
C GLY A 4 17.27 6.40 -3.99
N HIS A 5 16.84 7.24 -4.96
CA HIS A 5 16.52 6.79 -6.32
C HIS A 5 16.78 7.90 -7.36
N SER A 6 16.84 7.54 -8.65
CA SER A 6 17.13 8.45 -9.77
C SER A 6 15.90 8.76 -10.67
N LEU A 7 14.67 8.55 -10.16
CA LEU A 7 13.44 8.61 -10.98
C LEU A 7 12.83 10.01 -11.13
N THR A 8 13.44 11.07 -10.60
CA THR A 8 12.87 12.43 -10.54
C THR A 8 12.54 13.04 -11.91
N GLN A 9 13.26 12.61 -12.97
CA GLN A 9 13.06 13.06 -14.34
C GLN A 9 12.51 11.95 -15.25
N HIS A 10 12.01 10.85 -14.67
CA HIS A 10 11.53 9.72 -15.47
C HIS A 10 10.27 10.12 -16.26
N PRO A 11 10.23 9.94 -17.61
CA PRO A 11 9.15 10.45 -18.46
C PRO A 11 7.76 9.87 -18.12
N LEU A 12 7.69 8.61 -17.67
CA LEU A 12 6.45 7.97 -17.24
C LEU A 12 5.88 8.55 -15.95
N LEU A 13 6.65 9.30 -15.15
CA LEU A 13 6.25 9.88 -13.88
C LEU A 13 5.95 11.39 -13.96
N SER A 14 5.86 11.95 -15.18
CA SER A 14 5.31 13.29 -15.42
C SER A 14 3.79 13.29 -15.20
N VAL A 15 3.22 14.43 -14.77
CA VAL A 15 1.76 14.57 -14.55
C VAL A 15 0.98 14.19 -15.81
N GLU A 16 1.47 14.60 -17.00
CA GLU A 16 0.81 14.27 -18.28
C GLU A 16 0.87 12.77 -18.61
N ALA A 17 1.99 12.09 -18.32
CA ALA A 17 2.07 10.64 -18.50
C ALA A 17 1.15 9.88 -17.54
N ILE A 18 1.05 10.36 -16.29
CA ILE A 18 0.14 9.81 -15.28
C ILE A 18 -1.33 10.02 -15.68
N ALA A 19 -1.68 11.21 -16.23
CA ALA A 19 -3.02 11.48 -16.75
C ALA A 19 -3.40 10.50 -17.88
N ARG A 20 -2.50 10.29 -18.85
CA ARG A 20 -2.71 9.29 -19.93
C ARG A 20 -2.82 7.87 -19.40
N LEU A 21 -2.06 7.50 -18.35
CA LEU A 21 -2.22 6.20 -17.73
C LEU A 21 -3.59 6.06 -17.06
N ALA A 22 -4.03 7.09 -16.33
CA ALA A 22 -5.35 7.11 -15.68
C ALA A 22 -6.51 6.91 -16.66
N GLU A 23 -6.39 7.43 -17.88
CA GLU A 23 -7.38 7.26 -18.96
C GLU A 23 -7.41 5.83 -19.54
N ARG A 24 -6.32 5.05 -19.39
CA ARG A 24 -6.22 3.70 -19.95
C ARG A 24 -6.47 2.59 -18.94
N LEU A 25 -6.27 2.87 -17.66
CA LEU A 25 -6.50 1.87 -16.61
C LEU A 25 -8.00 1.59 -16.44
N PRO A 26 -8.37 0.36 -16.06
CA PRO A 26 -9.73 0.05 -15.62
C PRO A 26 -10.17 0.98 -14.47
N GLU A 27 -11.44 1.33 -14.43
CA GLU A 27 -12.01 2.27 -13.46
C GLU A 27 -11.76 1.84 -11.99
N ASP A 28 -11.85 0.55 -11.70
CA ASP A 28 -11.57 -0.03 -10.38
C ASP A 28 -10.10 0.09 -9.94
N ARG A 29 -9.20 0.48 -10.85
CA ARG A 29 -7.78 0.73 -10.57
C ARG A 29 -7.42 2.21 -10.44
N VAL A 30 -8.37 3.10 -10.64
CA VAL A 30 -8.19 4.54 -10.48
C VAL A 30 -9.06 5.01 -9.32
N GLU A 31 -8.43 5.33 -8.21
CA GLU A 31 -9.11 5.91 -7.05
C GLU A 31 -8.73 7.38 -6.93
N HIS A 32 -9.71 8.25 -6.68
CA HIS A 32 -9.49 9.67 -6.44
C HIS A 32 -10.47 10.18 -5.40
N ASN A 33 -10.00 11.07 -4.54
CA ASN A 33 -10.77 11.59 -3.42
C ASN A 33 -10.40 13.06 -3.14
N VAL A 34 -11.25 13.74 -2.37
CA VAL A 34 -10.94 15.07 -1.86
C VAL A 34 -9.74 14.99 -0.92
N ALA A 35 -8.80 15.94 -1.07
CA ALA A 35 -7.50 15.92 -0.40
C ALA A 35 -7.52 16.40 1.06
N ASP A 36 -8.56 17.13 1.46
CA ASP A 36 -8.70 17.66 2.83
C ASP A 36 -9.35 16.61 3.74
N LEU A 37 -8.54 15.64 4.13
CA LEU A 37 -8.94 14.57 5.03
C LEU A 37 -8.16 14.66 6.34
N PRO A 38 -8.80 14.34 7.49
CA PRO A 38 -8.10 14.18 8.76
C PRO A 38 -7.18 12.94 8.71
N LYS A 39 -6.16 12.91 9.58
CA LYS A 39 -5.23 11.76 9.71
C LYS A 39 -5.92 10.45 10.02
N VAL A 40 -7.05 10.53 10.73
CA VAL A 40 -7.93 9.41 11.04
C VAL A 40 -9.30 9.69 10.41
N VAL A 41 -9.76 8.84 9.51
CA VAL A 41 -10.98 9.04 8.74
C VAL A 41 -11.85 7.78 8.74
N ASP A 42 -13.18 7.99 8.74
CA ASP A 42 -14.11 6.92 8.38
C ASP A 42 -14.00 6.66 6.87
N PRO A 43 -13.58 5.47 6.43
CA PRO A 43 -13.43 5.13 5.03
C PRO A 43 -14.72 5.29 4.21
N ASN A 44 -15.89 5.20 4.86
CA ASN A 44 -17.18 5.37 4.20
C ASN A 44 -17.58 6.84 3.97
N ALA A 45 -16.84 7.78 4.56
CA ALA A 45 -17.11 9.23 4.43
C ALA A 45 -16.37 9.89 3.25
N VAL A 46 -15.54 9.15 2.53
CA VAL A 46 -14.72 9.68 1.43
C VAL A 46 -15.56 9.87 0.17
N ARG A 47 -15.50 11.07 -0.43
CA ARG A 47 -16.27 11.42 -1.64
C ARG A 47 -15.39 11.36 -2.87
N GLN A 48 -15.82 10.59 -3.87
CA GLN A 48 -15.24 10.63 -5.22
C GLN A 48 -15.81 11.82 -6.01
N ARG A 49 -15.10 12.25 -7.05
CA ARG A 49 -15.58 13.25 -8.01
C ARG A 49 -16.05 12.55 -9.30
N ASP A 50 -17.02 13.16 -9.98
CA ASP A 50 -17.56 12.63 -11.24
C ASP A 50 -16.76 13.06 -12.48
N GLU A 51 -15.59 13.72 -12.30
CA GLU A 51 -14.73 14.18 -13.40
C GLU A 51 -13.91 13.01 -13.97
N PRO A 52 -13.61 13.03 -15.30
CA PRO A 52 -12.72 12.02 -15.90
C PRO A 52 -11.36 11.96 -15.22
N PRO A 53 -10.80 10.78 -14.95
CA PRO A 53 -9.54 10.63 -14.19
C PRO A 53 -8.36 11.41 -14.79
N GLY A 54 -8.24 11.46 -16.12
CA GLY A 54 -7.18 12.23 -16.79
C GLY A 54 -7.30 13.73 -16.54
N GLU A 55 -8.52 14.28 -16.48
CA GLU A 55 -8.75 15.69 -16.18
C GLU A 55 -8.46 16.00 -14.71
N ILE A 56 -8.84 15.11 -13.79
CA ILE A 56 -8.48 15.23 -12.38
C ILE A 56 -6.95 15.29 -12.23
N ALA A 57 -6.22 14.40 -12.92
CA ALA A 57 -4.77 14.37 -12.87
C ALA A 57 -4.14 15.67 -13.41
N ARG A 58 -4.60 16.19 -14.56
CA ARG A 58 -4.07 17.44 -15.16
C ARG A 58 -4.34 18.68 -14.30
N ASN A 59 -5.47 18.67 -13.58
CA ASN A 59 -5.90 19.78 -12.73
C ASN A 59 -5.52 19.60 -11.23
N ILE A 60 -4.68 18.65 -10.90
CA ILE A 60 -4.38 18.23 -9.53
C ILE A 60 -3.89 19.37 -8.63
N GLU A 61 -3.21 20.35 -9.19
CA GLU A 61 -2.71 21.52 -8.45
C GLU A 61 -3.82 22.39 -7.85
N ARG A 62 -5.01 22.40 -8.48
CA ARG A 62 -6.11 23.33 -8.16
C ARG A 62 -7.37 22.65 -7.68
N ASN A 63 -7.53 21.36 -7.93
CA ASN A 63 -8.78 20.65 -7.65
C ASN A 63 -8.90 20.13 -6.21
N GLY A 64 -7.82 20.24 -5.40
CA GLY A 64 -7.82 19.76 -4.02
C GLY A 64 -8.10 18.27 -3.88
N CYS A 65 -7.60 17.45 -4.81
CA CYS A 65 -7.77 16.00 -4.80
C CYS A 65 -6.45 15.28 -4.53
N TRP A 66 -6.56 14.03 -4.16
CA TRP A 66 -5.50 13.07 -4.35
C TRP A 66 -6.02 11.91 -5.22
N MET A 67 -5.11 11.30 -5.96
CA MET A 67 -5.38 10.18 -6.85
C MET A 67 -4.36 9.08 -6.61
N VAL A 68 -4.83 7.83 -6.64
CA VAL A 68 -3.94 6.66 -6.73
C VAL A 68 -4.28 5.82 -7.94
N LEU A 69 -3.28 5.52 -8.76
CA LEU A 69 -3.34 4.55 -9.83
C LEU A 69 -2.78 3.23 -9.30
N LYS A 70 -3.59 2.18 -9.35
CA LYS A 70 -3.28 0.86 -8.77
C LYS A 70 -2.92 -0.14 -9.85
N ASN A 71 -2.05 -1.09 -9.51
CA ASN A 71 -1.62 -2.18 -10.41
C ASN A 71 -1.14 -1.64 -11.78
N ILE A 72 -0.28 -0.62 -11.73
CA ILE A 72 0.25 0.04 -12.92
C ILE A 72 1.09 -0.91 -13.80
N GLU A 73 1.55 -2.04 -13.25
CA GLU A 73 2.23 -3.13 -13.95
C GLU A 73 1.35 -3.86 -14.98
N SER A 74 0.06 -3.54 -15.05
CA SER A 74 -0.79 -3.98 -16.15
C SER A 74 -0.51 -3.24 -17.47
N ASP A 75 0.11 -2.05 -17.40
CA ASP A 75 0.69 -1.34 -18.54
C ASP A 75 2.15 -1.79 -18.73
N ALA A 76 2.53 -2.15 -19.95
CA ALA A 76 3.83 -2.77 -20.24
C ALA A 76 5.04 -1.87 -19.92
N ASP A 77 4.91 -0.55 -20.11
CA ASP A 77 6.01 0.38 -19.86
C ASP A 77 6.20 0.60 -18.34
N TYR A 78 5.11 0.70 -17.60
CA TYR A 78 5.16 0.81 -16.15
C TYR A 78 5.58 -0.51 -15.48
N LYS A 79 5.20 -1.65 -16.07
CA LYS A 79 5.72 -2.95 -15.63
C LYS A 79 7.24 -3.03 -15.73
N ARG A 80 7.80 -2.57 -16.85
CA ARG A 80 9.26 -2.54 -17.06
C ARG A 80 9.93 -1.66 -16.02
N LEU A 81 9.43 -0.44 -15.79
CA LEU A 81 9.93 0.46 -14.75
C LEU A 81 9.92 -0.20 -13.37
N LEU A 82 8.80 -0.84 -13.01
CA LEU A 82 8.65 -1.56 -11.74
C LEU A 82 9.68 -2.70 -11.60
N ASP A 83 9.81 -3.52 -12.64
CA ASP A 83 10.74 -4.65 -12.62
C ASP A 83 12.20 -4.17 -12.52
N GLU A 84 12.60 -3.14 -13.25
CA GLU A 84 13.93 -2.54 -13.18
C GLU A 84 14.25 -2.10 -11.75
N CYS A 85 13.33 -1.37 -11.07
CA CYS A 85 13.53 -0.93 -9.69
C CYS A 85 13.62 -2.11 -8.71
N LEU A 86 12.77 -3.11 -8.83
CA LEU A 86 12.75 -4.24 -7.90
C LEU A 86 13.88 -5.23 -8.14
N ASP A 87 14.37 -5.34 -9.38
CA ASP A 87 15.50 -6.22 -9.71
C ASP A 87 16.82 -5.75 -9.08
N GLU A 88 16.99 -4.45 -8.83
CA GLU A 88 18.14 -3.91 -8.09
C GLU A 88 18.23 -4.48 -6.66
N VAL A 89 17.09 -4.68 -5.99
CA VAL A 89 17.03 -5.16 -4.61
C VAL A 89 16.69 -6.65 -4.50
N ALA A 90 16.31 -7.30 -5.60
CA ALA A 90 15.92 -8.71 -5.63
C ALA A 90 16.98 -9.69 -5.08
N PRO A 91 18.31 -9.51 -5.31
CA PRO A 91 19.33 -10.38 -4.73
C PRO A 91 19.29 -10.38 -3.19
N TYR A 92 19.15 -9.22 -2.56
CA TYR A 92 19.09 -9.07 -1.10
C TYR A 92 17.83 -9.71 -0.52
N VAL A 93 16.68 -9.53 -1.19
CA VAL A 93 15.43 -10.15 -0.74
C VAL A 93 15.46 -11.66 -0.93
N ARG A 94 16.11 -12.16 -1.98
CA ARG A 94 16.26 -13.61 -2.18
C ARG A 94 17.08 -14.27 -1.08
N GLU A 95 18.20 -13.65 -0.71
CA GLU A 95 19.08 -14.17 0.35
C GLU A 95 18.37 -14.17 1.70
N ARG A 96 17.65 -13.08 2.03
CA ARG A 96 17.03 -12.88 3.34
C ARG A 96 15.69 -13.58 3.51
N ASP A 97 14.82 -13.48 2.51
CA ASP A 97 13.38 -13.79 2.62
C ASP A 97 12.88 -14.80 1.55
N GLY A 98 13.81 -15.40 0.77
CA GLY A 98 13.49 -16.44 -0.21
C GLY A 98 12.95 -15.93 -1.55
N GLY A 99 12.99 -14.61 -1.81
CA GLY A 99 12.61 -13.98 -3.06
C GLY A 99 11.32 -13.18 -3.01
N MET A 100 11.03 -12.53 -4.14
CA MET A 100 9.87 -11.67 -4.32
C MET A 100 8.78 -12.35 -5.14
N THR A 101 7.54 -12.11 -4.76
CA THR A 101 6.33 -12.47 -5.51
C THR A 101 5.34 -11.32 -5.43
N GLU A 102 4.28 -11.34 -6.24
CA GLU A 102 3.22 -10.32 -6.20
C GLU A 102 3.82 -8.91 -6.29
N ARG A 103 4.62 -8.63 -7.34
CA ARG A 103 5.16 -7.31 -7.62
C ARG A 103 4.03 -6.42 -8.14
N GLU A 104 3.73 -5.34 -7.43
CA GLU A 104 2.66 -4.40 -7.78
C GLU A 104 3.17 -2.97 -7.67
N GLY A 105 2.65 -2.09 -8.53
CA GLY A 105 3.00 -0.69 -8.55
C GLY A 105 1.80 0.21 -8.36
N PHE A 106 2.02 1.33 -7.65
CA PHE A 106 1.03 2.37 -7.41
C PHE A 106 1.64 3.74 -7.67
N ILE A 107 0.91 4.63 -8.32
CA ILE A 107 1.30 6.03 -8.44
C ILE A 107 0.34 6.87 -7.61
N PHE A 108 0.90 7.66 -6.71
CA PHE A 108 0.18 8.66 -5.95
C PHE A 108 0.42 10.03 -6.57
N LEU A 109 -0.64 10.68 -7.01
CA LEU A 109 -0.67 12.06 -7.49
C LEU A 109 -1.55 12.87 -6.55
N SER A 110 -0.99 13.87 -5.89
CA SER A 110 -1.65 14.54 -4.78
C SER A 110 -1.57 16.06 -4.89
N ALA A 111 -2.69 16.72 -4.63
CA ALA A 111 -2.74 18.17 -4.49
C ALA A 111 -1.88 18.66 -3.31
N PRO A 112 -1.46 19.94 -3.34
CA PRO A 112 -0.76 20.57 -2.22
C PRO A 112 -1.46 20.34 -0.88
N GLY A 113 -0.69 20.01 0.16
CA GLY A 113 -1.17 19.86 1.53
C GLY A 113 -2.06 18.65 1.82
N SER A 114 -2.31 17.78 0.85
CA SER A 114 -3.19 16.60 1.05
C SER A 114 -2.65 15.61 2.06
N VAL A 115 -3.57 14.92 2.73
CA VAL A 115 -3.27 13.89 3.74
C VAL A 115 -3.70 12.52 3.22
N THR A 116 -2.83 11.52 3.36
CA THR A 116 -3.23 10.11 3.30
C THR A 116 -3.43 9.61 4.72
N PRO A 117 -4.65 9.22 5.10
CA PRO A 117 -4.96 8.79 6.46
C PRO A 117 -4.15 7.58 6.93
N SER A 118 -4.11 7.38 8.24
CA SER A 118 -3.39 6.26 8.85
C SER A 118 -3.98 4.91 8.43
N HIS A 119 -3.12 4.04 7.92
CA HIS A 119 -3.48 2.72 7.41
C HIS A 119 -2.33 1.73 7.53
N THR A 120 -2.60 0.47 7.18
CA THR A 120 -1.59 -0.60 7.11
C THR A 120 -1.66 -1.29 5.75
N ASP A 121 -0.50 -1.65 5.21
CA ASP A 121 -0.37 -2.44 3.99
C ASP A 121 0.25 -3.80 4.28
N PRO A 122 -0.26 -4.89 3.70
CA PRO A 122 0.26 -6.24 3.96
C PRO A 122 1.51 -6.58 3.15
N GLU A 123 1.93 -5.71 2.24
CA GLU A 123 3.07 -5.86 1.35
C GLU A 123 4.32 -5.18 1.93
N HIS A 124 5.50 -5.60 1.47
CA HIS A 124 6.71 -4.79 1.52
C HIS A 124 6.53 -3.62 0.57
N ASN A 125 6.89 -2.40 0.96
CA ASN A 125 6.67 -1.21 0.15
C ASN A 125 7.92 -0.32 0.13
N PHE A 126 8.34 0.11 -1.07
CA PHE A 126 9.21 1.24 -1.28
C PHE A 126 8.38 2.41 -1.79
N LEU A 127 8.20 3.46 -0.99
CA LEU A 127 7.61 4.71 -1.44
C LEU A 127 8.73 5.63 -1.91
N LEU A 128 8.75 5.95 -3.20
CA LEU A 128 9.77 6.76 -3.88
C LEU A 128 9.18 8.13 -4.22
N GLN A 129 9.75 9.20 -3.68
CA GLN A 129 9.28 10.56 -3.91
C GLN A 129 9.89 11.13 -5.19
N VAL A 130 9.04 11.41 -6.18
CA VAL A 130 9.46 11.84 -7.53
C VAL A 130 9.38 13.36 -7.69
N ARG A 131 8.31 13.98 -7.18
CA ARG A 131 8.06 15.43 -7.28
C ARG A 131 7.37 15.93 -6.02
N GLY A 132 7.65 17.21 -5.66
CA GLY A 132 7.15 17.82 -4.44
C GLY A 132 7.77 17.20 -3.20
N THR A 133 7.32 17.63 -2.03
CA THR A 133 7.80 17.13 -0.74
C THR A 133 6.70 16.44 0.04
N LYS A 134 7.05 15.53 0.94
CA LYS A 134 6.11 14.94 1.89
C LYS A 134 6.76 14.48 3.18
N GLN A 135 5.95 14.33 4.19
CA GLN A 135 6.32 13.66 5.43
C GLN A 135 5.61 12.30 5.48
N MET A 136 6.39 11.24 5.52
CA MET A 136 5.92 9.88 5.76
C MET A 136 6.16 9.51 7.21
N ASN A 137 5.10 9.21 7.94
CA ASN A 137 5.16 8.86 9.36
C ASN A 137 4.88 7.37 9.51
N VAL A 138 5.86 6.62 9.97
CA VAL A 138 5.77 5.18 10.15
C VAL A 138 5.92 4.87 11.64
N GLY A 139 4.93 4.22 12.22
CA GLY A 139 4.92 3.90 13.63
C GLY A 139 4.73 2.41 13.90
N ARG A 140 4.29 2.13 15.11
CA ARG A 140 3.98 0.77 15.60
C ARG A 140 2.55 0.70 16.08
N PHE A 141 2.03 -0.51 16.21
CA PHE A 141 0.79 -0.74 16.93
C PHE A 141 0.99 -0.44 18.42
N PRO A 142 -0.02 0.11 19.11
CA PRO A 142 0.06 0.38 20.55
C PRO A 142 0.36 -0.89 21.36
N ASP A 143 -0.21 -2.01 20.94
CA ASP A 143 -0.07 -3.31 21.59
C ASP A 143 -0.37 -4.45 20.59
N THR A 144 -0.05 -5.69 21.00
CA THR A 144 -0.23 -6.89 20.18
C THR A 144 -1.70 -7.23 19.91
N GLU A 145 -2.62 -6.89 20.80
CA GLU A 145 -4.05 -7.18 20.61
C GLU A 145 -4.62 -6.25 19.53
N THR A 146 -4.31 -4.95 19.60
CA THR A 146 -4.67 -3.96 18.59
C THR A 146 -4.12 -4.35 17.23
N GLU A 147 -2.85 -4.79 17.14
CA GLU A 147 -2.24 -5.30 15.91
C GLU A 147 -3.06 -6.46 15.33
N GLN A 148 -3.33 -7.48 16.13
CA GLN A 148 -4.07 -8.65 15.67
C GLN A 148 -5.46 -8.30 15.15
N LEU A 149 -6.21 -7.50 15.89
CA LEU A 149 -7.57 -7.13 15.51
C LEU A 149 -7.59 -6.29 14.24
N ALA A 150 -6.70 -5.30 14.11
CA ALA A 150 -6.59 -4.47 12.91
C ALA A 150 -6.22 -5.28 11.67
N LEU A 151 -5.20 -6.15 11.77
CA LEU A 151 -4.75 -6.97 10.65
C LEU A 151 -5.78 -8.06 10.28
N GLU A 152 -6.45 -8.65 11.26
CA GLU A 152 -7.52 -9.62 11.00
C GLU A 152 -8.73 -8.94 10.35
N GLN A 153 -9.07 -7.70 10.73
CA GLN A 153 -10.10 -6.91 10.08
C GLN A 153 -9.74 -6.64 8.61
N ALA A 154 -8.57 -6.06 8.35
CA ALA A 154 -8.11 -5.71 7.02
C ALA A 154 -8.02 -6.94 6.10
N LEU A 155 -7.37 -8.01 6.55
CA LEU A 155 -7.19 -9.25 5.79
C LEU A 155 -8.43 -10.15 5.77
N GLY A 156 -9.42 -9.85 6.58
CA GLY A 156 -10.75 -10.47 6.60
C GLY A 156 -11.72 -9.85 5.60
N GLY A 157 -11.32 -8.85 4.82
CA GLY A 157 -12.12 -8.14 3.82
C GLY A 157 -12.71 -6.81 4.32
N GLY A 158 -12.20 -6.26 5.43
CA GLY A 158 -12.48 -4.89 5.87
C GLY A 158 -11.51 -3.87 5.24
N HIS A 159 -11.66 -2.61 5.63
CA HIS A 159 -10.76 -1.55 5.19
C HIS A 159 -9.41 -1.61 5.95
N ARG A 160 -8.38 -0.99 5.38
CA ARG A 160 -7.00 -0.94 5.91
C ARG A 160 -6.73 0.26 6.81
N ASN A 161 -7.62 1.25 6.81
CA ASN A 161 -7.49 2.43 7.66
C ASN A 161 -7.62 2.05 9.13
N VAL A 162 -6.81 2.70 9.95
CA VAL A 162 -6.85 2.56 11.40
C VAL A 162 -7.49 3.80 12.03
N ASN A 163 -8.20 3.62 13.14
CA ASN A 163 -8.92 4.67 13.85
C ASN A 163 -8.13 5.23 15.06
N TRP A 164 -6.83 5.07 15.04
CA TRP A 164 -5.90 5.54 16.07
C TRP A 164 -4.59 6.03 15.45
N GLU A 165 -3.84 6.85 16.16
CA GLU A 165 -2.52 7.30 15.72
C GLU A 165 -1.46 6.22 16.00
N PRO A 166 -0.51 5.96 15.07
CA PRO A 166 0.60 5.04 15.29
C PRO A 166 1.43 5.42 16.50
N ALA A 167 1.82 4.43 17.32
CA ALA A 167 2.71 4.63 18.46
C ALA A 167 4.15 4.85 17.98
N ASP A 168 4.90 5.71 18.69
CA ASP A 168 6.32 6.02 18.46
C ASP A 168 6.64 6.27 16.97
N PRO A 169 5.97 7.19 16.27
CA PRO A 169 6.16 7.40 14.86
C PRO A 169 7.54 7.98 14.54
N VAL A 170 8.19 7.40 13.55
CA VAL A 170 9.39 7.97 12.91
C VAL A 170 8.96 8.72 11.66
N THR A 171 9.29 10.00 11.60
CA THR A 171 8.99 10.87 10.45
C THR A 171 10.14 10.86 9.46
N PHE A 172 9.84 10.55 8.20
CA PHE A 172 10.74 10.68 7.07
C PHE A 172 10.30 11.90 6.26
N ALA A 173 11.13 12.96 6.24
CA ALA A 173 10.94 14.10 5.35
C ALA A 173 11.53 13.74 3.99
N LEU A 174 10.67 13.55 2.98
CA LEU A 174 11.05 13.10 1.65
C LEU A 174 11.05 14.28 0.67
N GLN A 175 12.16 14.43 -0.05
CA GLN A 175 12.34 15.32 -1.19
C GLN A 175 12.42 14.48 -2.48
N PRO A 176 12.33 15.10 -3.68
CA PRO A 176 12.54 14.37 -4.94
C PRO A 176 13.89 13.65 -4.96
N GLY A 177 13.88 12.34 -5.21
CA GLY A 177 15.05 11.45 -5.13
C GLY A 177 15.15 10.66 -3.83
N ASP A 178 14.40 11.02 -2.80
CA ASP A 178 14.31 10.26 -1.56
C ASP A 178 13.22 9.19 -1.64
N GLY A 179 13.40 8.14 -0.86
CA GLY A 179 12.39 7.12 -0.66
C GLY A 179 12.44 6.52 0.74
N VAL A 180 11.45 5.73 1.07
CA VAL A 180 11.37 5.01 2.34
C VAL A 180 10.86 3.59 2.12
N TYR A 181 11.54 2.64 2.74
CA TYR A 181 11.05 1.28 2.84
C TYR A 181 10.16 1.13 4.08
N VAL A 182 8.96 0.62 3.87
CA VAL A 182 7.95 0.33 4.90
C VAL A 182 7.78 -1.19 4.99
N HIS A 183 7.88 -1.71 6.20
CA HIS A 183 7.65 -3.13 6.46
C HIS A 183 6.16 -3.48 6.29
N PRO A 184 5.85 -4.74 5.90
CA PRO A 184 4.47 -5.23 5.92
C PRO A 184 3.79 -4.94 7.26
N HIS A 185 2.55 -4.48 7.17
CA HIS A 185 1.68 -4.16 8.32
C HIS A 185 2.10 -2.98 9.20
N ALA A 186 3.22 -2.30 8.94
CA ALA A 186 3.58 -1.12 9.73
C ALA A 186 2.53 -0.01 9.53
N PRO A 187 1.86 0.48 10.60
CA PRO A 187 0.90 1.56 10.47
C PRO A 187 1.59 2.86 10.09
N HIS A 188 1.03 3.57 9.11
CA HIS A 188 1.65 4.77 8.59
C HIS A 188 0.61 5.75 8.02
N TRP A 189 0.99 7.03 7.94
CA TRP A 189 0.23 8.09 7.33
C TRP A 189 1.15 9.10 6.65
N VAL A 190 0.60 9.90 5.72
CA VAL A 190 1.38 10.83 4.91
C VAL A 190 0.77 12.23 4.95
N GLN A 191 1.63 13.24 5.06
CA GLN A 191 1.32 14.64 4.85
C GLN A 191 2.12 15.16 3.65
N ASN A 192 1.44 15.62 2.60
CA ASN A 192 2.08 16.23 1.46
C ASN A 192 2.47 17.69 1.75
N GLY A 193 3.53 18.15 1.10
CA GLY A 193 4.01 19.53 1.18
C GLY A 193 3.15 20.53 0.37
N PRO A 194 3.61 21.78 0.23
CA PRO A 194 2.85 22.86 -0.39
C PRO A 194 2.82 22.83 -1.93
N GLU A 195 3.37 21.79 -2.53
CA GLU A 195 3.40 21.59 -3.98
C GLU A 195 2.69 20.32 -4.39
N VAL A 196 2.39 20.20 -5.69
CA VAL A 196 1.93 18.94 -6.28
C VAL A 196 2.93 17.83 -5.99
N SER A 197 2.46 16.74 -5.43
CA SER A 197 3.28 15.60 -5.05
C SER A 197 3.04 14.40 -5.97
N VAL A 198 4.13 13.84 -6.48
CA VAL A 198 4.14 12.56 -7.21
C VAL A 198 5.02 11.57 -6.47
N SER A 199 4.48 10.40 -6.17
CA SER A 199 5.25 9.28 -5.62
C SER A 199 4.94 8.00 -6.37
N LEU A 200 5.97 7.20 -6.57
CA LEU A 200 5.86 5.81 -7.01
C LEU A 200 5.98 4.90 -5.78
N SER A 201 4.96 4.10 -5.52
CA SER A 201 5.00 3.04 -4.52
C SER A 201 5.15 1.71 -5.24
N ILE A 202 6.21 0.99 -4.95
CA ILE A 202 6.47 -0.34 -5.50
C ILE A 202 6.45 -1.36 -4.39
N THR A 203 5.61 -2.37 -4.56
CA THR A 203 5.34 -3.36 -3.53
C THR A 203 5.68 -4.77 -4.00
N PHE A 204 5.92 -5.63 -3.04
CA PHE A 204 6.11 -7.06 -3.28
C PHE A 204 5.75 -7.87 -2.04
N ALA A 205 5.47 -9.15 -2.23
CA ALA A 205 5.35 -10.11 -1.16
C ALA A 205 6.56 -11.04 -1.11
N THR A 206 6.78 -11.65 0.06
CA THR A 206 7.75 -12.73 0.26
C THR A 206 7.04 -13.98 0.78
N PRO A 207 7.65 -15.17 0.72
CA PRO A 207 7.08 -16.37 1.33
C PRO A 207 6.69 -16.18 2.80
N ALA A 208 7.48 -15.41 3.55
CA ALA A 208 7.23 -15.12 4.95
C ALA A 208 6.02 -14.19 5.14
N SER A 209 5.95 -13.06 4.40
CA SER A 209 4.83 -12.12 4.49
C SER A 209 3.52 -12.77 4.00
N GLN A 210 3.55 -13.56 2.93
CA GLN A 210 2.38 -14.32 2.48
C GLN A 210 1.88 -15.31 3.52
N LYS A 211 2.79 -16.02 4.20
CA LYS A 211 2.42 -16.94 5.29
C LYS A 211 1.71 -16.19 6.41
N THR A 212 2.27 -15.08 6.87
CA THR A 212 1.68 -14.24 7.92
C THR A 212 0.30 -13.74 7.52
N ARG A 213 0.15 -13.21 6.29
CA ARG A 213 -1.13 -12.76 5.73
C ARG A 213 -2.20 -13.87 5.73
N ARG A 214 -1.83 -15.09 5.32
CA ARG A 214 -2.76 -16.24 5.34
C ARG A 214 -3.18 -16.63 6.75
N VAL A 215 -2.27 -16.60 7.71
CA VAL A 215 -2.60 -16.90 9.13
C VAL A 215 -3.58 -15.87 9.67
N HIS A 216 -3.38 -14.57 9.44
CA HIS A 216 -4.32 -13.52 9.84
C HIS A 216 -5.69 -13.69 9.16
N ALA A 217 -5.73 -13.98 7.87
CA ALA A 217 -6.99 -14.22 7.15
C ALA A 217 -7.79 -15.42 7.71
N ILE A 218 -7.10 -16.47 8.15
CA ILE A 218 -7.75 -17.60 8.86
C ILE A 218 -8.19 -17.17 10.27
N ASN A 219 -7.34 -16.45 10.99
CA ASN A 219 -7.67 -15.96 12.33
C ASN A 219 -8.94 -15.08 12.29
N ALA A 220 -9.06 -14.18 11.30
CA ALA A 220 -10.26 -13.38 11.10
C ALA A 220 -11.55 -14.24 11.00
N ARG A 221 -11.48 -15.37 10.28
CA ARG A 221 -12.61 -16.30 10.15
C ARG A 221 -12.90 -17.04 11.44
N LEU A 222 -11.85 -17.51 12.13
CA LEU A 222 -12.00 -18.20 13.43
C LEU A 222 -12.62 -17.26 14.48
N ARG A 223 -12.21 -15.98 14.48
CA ARG A 223 -12.77 -14.97 15.39
C ARG A 223 -14.26 -14.70 15.12
N ARG A 224 -14.68 -14.67 13.84
CA ARG A 224 -16.10 -14.57 13.48
C ARG A 224 -16.95 -15.75 13.98
N LEU A 225 -16.31 -16.89 14.28
CA LEU A 225 -16.94 -18.06 14.88
C LEU A 225 -16.84 -18.06 16.42
N GLY A 226 -16.42 -16.94 17.04
CA GLY A 226 -16.31 -16.80 18.51
C GLY A 226 -15.03 -17.41 19.10
N LEU A 227 -14.06 -17.82 18.27
CA LEU A 227 -12.81 -18.40 18.76
C LEU A 227 -11.76 -17.31 19.00
N SER A 228 -10.80 -17.56 19.88
CA SER A 228 -9.65 -16.68 20.18
C SER A 228 -8.35 -17.28 19.60
N PRO A 229 -8.06 -17.04 18.30
CA PRO A 229 -6.90 -17.62 17.64
C PRO A 229 -5.60 -16.98 18.12
N THR A 230 -4.53 -17.79 18.16
CA THR A 230 -3.19 -17.29 18.49
C THR A 230 -2.60 -16.47 17.34
N PRO A 231 -1.80 -15.40 17.66
CA PRO A 231 -1.07 -14.61 16.68
C PRO A 231 -0.15 -15.46 15.80
N PRO A 232 0.16 -14.98 14.57
CA PRO A 232 1.19 -15.59 13.73
C PRO A 232 2.53 -15.69 14.47
N GLY A 233 3.25 -16.79 14.24
CA GLY A 233 4.58 -17.03 14.81
C GLY A 233 4.60 -17.59 16.23
N ARG A 234 3.55 -17.36 17.04
CA ARG A 234 3.52 -17.85 18.43
C ARG A 234 3.40 -19.37 18.54
N ARG A 235 2.76 -20.03 17.58
CA ARG A 235 2.62 -21.50 17.49
C ARG A 235 2.89 -22.00 16.07
N PRO A 236 4.15 -22.17 15.63
CA PRO A 236 4.50 -22.45 14.24
C PRO A 236 3.87 -23.71 13.63
N ARG A 237 3.59 -24.74 14.43
CA ARG A 237 2.89 -25.97 13.96
C ARG A 237 1.42 -25.68 13.66
N LEU A 238 0.76 -24.89 14.51
CA LEU A 238 -0.62 -24.49 14.30
C LEU A 238 -0.75 -23.57 13.08
N ASP A 239 0.20 -22.65 12.88
CA ASP A 239 0.23 -21.76 11.73
C ASP A 239 0.38 -22.53 10.42
N ARG A 240 1.18 -23.63 10.40
CA ARG A 240 1.25 -24.52 9.25
C ARG A 240 -0.11 -25.15 8.93
N GLY A 241 -0.84 -25.60 9.95
CA GLY A 241 -2.20 -26.13 9.80
C GLY A 241 -3.18 -25.09 9.25
N LYS A 242 -3.13 -23.85 9.76
CA LYS A 242 -3.93 -22.73 9.25
C LYS A 242 -3.65 -22.44 7.77
N VAL A 243 -2.37 -22.35 7.37
CA VAL A 243 -1.98 -22.14 5.98
C VAL A 243 -2.45 -23.27 5.06
N ALA A 244 -2.32 -24.52 5.49
CA ALA A 244 -2.82 -25.68 4.73
C ALA A 244 -4.35 -25.60 4.55
N GLY A 245 -5.09 -25.26 5.61
CA GLY A 245 -6.54 -25.05 5.56
C GLY A 245 -6.94 -23.91 4.61
N PHE A 246 -6.21 -22.79 4.63
CA PHE A 246 -6.44 -21.68 3.71
C PHE A 246 -6.28 -22.10 2.25
N ASN A 247 -5.20 -22.83 1.94
CA ASN A 247 -4.92 -23.30 0.59
C ASN A 247 -5.97 -24.31 0.10
N ALA A 248 -6.44 -25.21 0.98
CA ALA A 248 -7.51 -26.16 0.66
C ALA A 248 -8.82 -25.46 0.32
N MET A 249 -9.21 -24.45 1.11
CA MET A 249 -10.41 -23.65 0.83
C MET A 249 -10.32 -22.87 -0.49
N GLY A 250 -9.14 -22.37 -0.85
CA GLY A 250 -8.90 -21.72 -2.14
C GLY A 250 -9.10 -22.66 -3.32
N ARG A 251 -8.61 -23.90 -3.22
CA ARG A 251 -8.80 -24.93 -4.27
C ARG A 251 -10.27 -25.31 -4.45
N VAL A 252 -11.02 -25.49 -3.36
CA VAL A 252 -12.46 -25.80 -3.42
C VAL A 252 -13.26 -24.67 -4.09
N ARG A 253 -12.89 -23.40 -3.86
CA ARG A 253 -13.54 -22.27 -4.54
C ARG A 253 -13.21 -22.19 -6.02
N ALA A 254 -11.98 -22.52 -6.42
CA ALA A 254 -11.57 -22.55 -7.83
C ALA A 254 -12.27 -23.68 -8.62
N LEU A 255 -12.62 -24.80 -7.98
CA LEU A 255 -13.36 -25.91 -8.61
C LEU A 255 -14.88 -25.65 -8.73
N LYS A 256 -15.41 -24.60 -8.07
CA LYS A 256 -16.83 -24.22 -8.11
C LYS A 256 -17.14 -23.04 -9.05
N ARG A 257 -16.13 -22.52 -9.74
CA ARG A 257 -16.23 -21.52 -10.81
C ARG A 257 -15.96 -22.17 -12.17
#